data_26879e9fc6bacc682c767a9d93b5deeb
#
_entry.id   26879e9fc6bacc682c767a9d93b5deeb
#
_cell.length_a   1.000
_cell.length_b   1.000
_cell.length_c   1.000
_cell.angle_alpha   90.00
_cell.angle_beta   90.00
_cell.angle_gamma   90.00
#
_symmetry.space_group_name_H-M   'P 1'
#
loop_
_entity.id
_entity.type
_entity.pdbx_description
1 polymer ?
#
loop_
_entity_poly.entity_id
_entity_poly.type
_entity_poly.pdbx_seq_one_letter_code
_entity_poly.pdbx_strand_id
1 'polypeptide(L)'
;QGGDWGSAVTCAIGGNHANHCAGIHVNMIVGQPDPATMSDLTDAEKAYLARFGWYRAKDNGYSTQQATRPQTIGYALADSPVGQMCWIVEKFHGWTDCGHEPGGQSIGGHPEKALSKEAMLDTVSLYWLTNSAASSARLYWHSFATFGFGEIHVPTGCSLFPNELMRLSRRWAEGRYKNIVYW
;
A
#
# COMPACT_ATOMS: atom_id res chain seq x y z
N GLN A 1 9.89 11.20 1.96
CA GLN A 1 9.31 10.38 0.91
C GLN A 1 8.77 9.09 1.50
N GLY A 2 7.62 8.61 1.00
CA GLY A 2 7.04 7.35 1.45
C GLY A 2 6.16 6.66 0.41
N GLY A 3 6.17 5.32 0.47
CA GLY A 3 5.26 4.43 -0.22
C GLY A 3 4.60 3.50 0.78
N ASP A 4 3.51 2.82 0.44
CA ASP A 4 2.75 1.93 1.32
C ASP A 4 2.49 2.58 2.70
N TRP A 5 2.81 1.92 3.80
CA TRP A 5 2.76 2.50 5.16
C TRP A 5 3.63 3.75 5.30
N GLY A 6 4.76 3.81 4.59
CA GLY A 6 5.57 5.01 4.52
C GLY A 6 4.84 6.21 3.91
N SER A 7 3.92 5.99 2.97
CA SER A 7 3.04 7.06 2.47
C SER A 7 2.10 7.57 3.57
N ALA A 8 1.52 6.67 4.34
CA ALA A 8 0.67 7.04 5.47
C ALA A 8 1.41 7.89 6.52
N VAL A 9 2.62 7.44 6.90
CA VAL A 9 3.49 8.16 7.84
C VAL A 9 3.89 9.53 7.27
N THR A 10 4.28 9.59 5.99
CA THR A 10 4.66 10.82 5.30
C THR A 10 3.49 11.81 5.26
N CYS A 11 2.27 11.32 4.96
CA CYS A 11 1.06 12.14 5.01
C CYS A 11 0.75 12.65 6.42
N ALA A 12 0.93 11.82 7.45
CA ALA A 12 0.73 12.23 8.84
C ALA A 12 1.74 13.33 9.25
N ILE A 13 3.00 13.21 8.82
CA ILE A 13 4.00 14.26 9.05
C ILE A 13 3.59 15.56 8.36
N GLY A 14 3.23 15.50 7.06
CA GLY A 14 2.83 16.69 6.30
C GLY A 14 1.55 17.37 6.81
N GLY A 15 0.60 16.59 7.35
CA GLY A 15 -0.64 17.11 7.91
C GLY A 15 -0.50 17.63 9.34
N ASN A 16 0.17 16.87 10.22
CA ASN A 16 0.19 17.18 11.66
C ASN A 16 1.41 17.99 12.09
N HIS A 17 2.49 17.99 11.28
CA HIS A 17 3.76 18.62 11.60
C HIS A 17 4.26 19.52 10.47
N ALA A 18 3.34 20.20 9.80
CA ALA A 18 3.64 21.09 8.66
C ALA A 18 4.73 22.13 8.97
N ASN A 19 4.82 22.62 10.21
CA ASN A 19 5.81 23.60 10.64
C ASN A 19 7.27 23.07 10.61
N HIS A 20 7.44 21.76 10.57
CA HIS A 20 8.73 21.08 10.56
C HIS A 20 8.97 20.31 9.25
N CYS A 21 8.12 20.54 8.25
CA CYS A 21 8.14 19.78 7.00
C CYS A 21 8.11 20.72 5.79
N ALA A 22 9.22 20.78 5.06
CA ALA A 22 9.33 21.63 3.86
C ALA A 22 8.48 21.14 2.68
N GLY A 23 8.16 19.85 2.65
CA GLY A 23 7.33 19.20 1.63
C GLY A 23 7.40 17.70 1.77
N ILE A 24 6.48 17.02 1.11
CA ILE A 24 6.40 15.55 1.08
C ILE A 24 6.38 15.01 -0.35
N HIS A 25 6.75 13.75 -0.50
CA HIS A 25 6.59 13.00 -1.74
C HIS A 25 6.01 11.63 -1.44
N VAL A 26 4.98 11.22 -2.18
CA VAL A 26 4.31 9.93 -2.03
C VAL A 26 4.19 9.21 -3.36
N ASN A 27 4.38 7.89 -3.36
CA ASN A 27 4.16 7.03 -4.53
C ASN A 27 2.95 6.09 -4.35
N MET A 28 2.37 5.98 -3.17
CA MET A 28 1.04 5.46 -2.96
C MET A 28 0.15 6.61 -2.50
N ILE A 29 -0.65 7.14 -3.42
CA ILE A 29 -1.46 8.34 -3.17
C ILE A 29 -2.73 7.94 -2.43
N VAL A 30 -2.72 8.15 -1.12
CA VAL A 30 -3.86 7.85 -0.25
C VAL A 30 -4.87 8.99 -0.32
N GLY A 31 -6.08 8.69 -0.78
CA GLY A 31 -7.19 9.63 -0.89
C GLY A 31 -8.50 8.90 -1.13
N GLN A 32 -9.55 9.65 -1.37
CA GLN A 32 -10.87 9.09 -1.63
C GLN A 32 -11.43 9.62 -2.96
N PRO A 33 -12.17 8.79 -3.71
CA PRO A 33 -12.98 9.26 -4.82
C PRO A 33 -13.96 10.35 -4.36
N ASP A 34 -14.12 11.40 -5.15
CA ASP A 34 -15.11 12.44 -4.90
C ASP A 34 -16.50 11.94 -5.34
N PRO A 35 -17.47 11.81 -4.43
CA PRO A 35 -18.82 11.38 -4.78
C PRO A 35 -19.49 12.25 -5.85
N ALA A 36 -19.17 13.53 -5.94
CA ALA A 36 -19.73 14.44 -6.94
C ALA A 36 -19.30 14.09 -8.38
N THR A 37 -18.21 13.34 -8.54
CA THR A 37 -17.67 12.95 -9.84
C THR A 37 -18.14 11.57 -10.33
N MET A 38 -18.96 10.87 -9.56
CA MET A 38 -19.36 9.48 -9.88
C MET A 38 -20.23 9.38 -11.15
N SER A 39 -20.91 10.43 -11.55
CA SER A 39 -21.67 10.51 -12.82
C SER A 39 -20.79 10.84 -14.03
N ASP A 40 -19.53 11.25 -13.81
CA ASP A 40 -18.63 11.76 -14.86
C ASP A 40 -17.21 11.15 -14.68
N LEU A 41 -17.14 9.84 -14.57
CA LEU A 41 -15.88 9.12 -14.40
C LEU A 41 -15.10 9.07 -15.71
N THR A 42 -13.83 9.44 -15.64
CA THR A 42 -12.85 9.15 -16.69
C THR A 42 -12.56 7.66 -16.80
N ASP A 43 -12.01 7.20 -17.93
CA ASP A 43 -11.65 5.79 -18.09
C ASP A 43 -10.55 5.36 -17.11
N ALA A 44 -9.63 6.27 -16.76
CA ALA A 44 -8.62 6.00 -15.72
C ALA A 44 -9.25 5.79 -14.33
N GLU A 45 -10.30 6.55 -14.00
CA GLU A 45 -11.01 6.40 -12.74
C GLU A 45 -11.87 5.13 -12.68
N LYS A 46 -12.53 4.78 -13.80
CA LYS A 46 -13.22 3.48 -13.91
C LYS A 46 -12.26 2.32 -13.72
N ALA A 47 -11.08 2.38 -14.38
CA ALA A 47 -10.04 1.37 -14.23
C ALA A 47 -9.52 1.27 -12.78
N TYR A 48 -9.29 2.42 -12.12
CA TYR A 48 -8.92 2.46 -10.70
C TYR A 48 -9.98 1.78 -9.82
N LEU A 49 -11.25 2.14 -9.96
CA LEU A 49 -12.34 1.58 -9.16
C LEU A 49 -12.47 0.07 -9.37
N ALA A 50 -12.35 -0.40 -10.61
CA ALA A 50 -12.38 -1.83 -10.93
C ALA A 50 -11.20 -2.58 -10.29
N ARG A 51 -9.97 -2.03 -10.40
CA ARG A 51 -8.77 -2.63 -9.79
C ARG A 51 -8.83 -2.64 -8.27
N PHE A 52 -9.27 -1.54 -7.66
CA PHE A 52 -9.42 -1.45 -6.21
C PHE A 52 -10.52 -2.39 -5.69
N GLY A 53 -11.62 -2.54 -6.45
CA GLY A 53 -12.67 -3.52 -6.15
C GLY A 53 -12.14 -4.96 -6.22
N TRP A 54 -11.34 -5.29 -7.23
CA TRP A 54 -10.68 -6.58 -7.33
C TRP A 54 -9.72 -6.84 -6.15
N TYR A 55 -8.86 -5.87 -5.83
CA TYR A 55 -7.97 -5.96 -4.67
C TYR A 55 -8.73 -6.26 -3.38
N ARG A 56 -9.78 -5.51 -3.10
CA ARG A 56 -10.61 -5.73 -1.90
C ARG A 56 -11.25 -7.10 -1.85
N ALA A 57 -11.65 -7.64 -2.99
CA ALA A 57 -12.33 -8.93 -3.07
C ALA A 57 -11.39 -10.14 -3.10
N LYS A 58 -10.16 -9.97 -3.63
CA LYS A 58 -9.29 -11.10 -3.98
C LYS A 58 -7.90 -11.07 -3.36
N ASP A 59 -7.40 -9.90 -2.94
CA ASP A 59 -5.99 -9.77 -2.51
C ASP A 59 -5.81 -9.07 -1.14
N ASN A 60 -6.89 -8.53 -0.57
CA ASN A 60 -6.88 -7.81 0.71
C ASN A 60 -6.94 -8.72 1.95
N GLY A 61 -6.90 -10.03 1.81
CA GLY A 61 -7.06 -10.98 2.91
C GLY A 61 -6.02 -10.78 4.03
N TYR A 62 -4.75 -10.58 3.68
CA TYR A 62 -3.67 -10.34 4.62
C TYR A 62 -3.94 -9.12 5.51
N SER A 63 -4.34 -8.04 4.89
CA SER A 63 -4.60 -6.76 5.57
C SER A 63 -5.81 -6.86 6.51
N THR A 64 -6.88 -7.50 6.07
CA THR A 64 -8.07 -7.75 6.88
C THR A 64 -7.74 -8.64 8.09
N GLN A 65 -6.95 -9.71 7.89
CA GLN A 65 -6.50 -10.58 8.97
C GLN A 65 -5.65 -9.81 10.00
N GLN A 66 -4.70 -9.01 9.53
CA GLN A 66 -3.82 -8.22 10.39
C GLN A 66 -4.59 -7.09 11.11
N ALA A 67 -5.57 -6.48 10.46
CA ALA A 67 -6.38 -5.41 11.05
C ALA A 67 -7.42 -5.91 12.06
N THR A 68 -7.82 -7.17 12.01
CA THR A 68 -8.91 -7.70 12.87
C THR A 68 -8.41 -8.69 13.93
N ARG A 69 -7.48 -9.57 13.59
CA ARG A 69 -6.95 -10.62 14.48
C ARG A 69 -5.45 -10.81 14.29
N PRO A 70 -4.63 -9.76 14.55
CA PRO A 70 -3.18 -9.78 14.32
C PRO A 70 -2.48 -10.88 15.12
N GLN A 71 -2.91 -11.13 16.35
CA GLN A 71 -2.29 -12.11 17.20
C GLN A 71 -2.47 -13.55 16.71
N THR A 72 -3.62 -13.85 16.09
CA THR A 72 -3.90 -15.19 15.55
C THR A 72 -2.90 -15.57 14.46
N ILE A 73 -2.70 -14.71 13.47
CA ILE A 73 -1.72 -14.96 12.41
C ILE A 73 -0.29 -14.82 12.93
N GLY A 74 -0.07 -13.95 13.91
CA GLY A 74 1.24 -13.75 14.55
C GLY A 74 1.82 -15.01 15.16
N TYR A 75 1.02 -15.85 15.80
CA TYR A 75 1.48 -17.13 16.33
C TYR A 75 1.97 -18.08 15.23
N ALA A 76 1.20 -18.22 14.15
CA ALA A 76 1.57 -19.09 13.04
C ALA A 76 2.85 -18.63 12.33
N LEU A 77 2.99 -17.31 12.14
CA LEU A 77 4.16 -16.73 11.49
C LEU A 77 5.42 -16.76 12.38
N ALA A 78 5.26 -16.73 13.68
CA ALA A 78 6.37 -16.86 14.62
C ALA A 78 6.83 -18.33 14.82
N ASP A 79 5.99 -19.30 14.50
CA ASP A 79 6.27 -20.72 14.67
C ASP A 79 6.87 -21.37 13.41
N SER A 80 6.56 -20.84 12.22
CA SER A 80 6.95 -21.44 10.95
C SER A 80 7.73 -20.47 10.05
N PRO A 81 9.04 -20.70 9.79
CA PRO A 81 9.80 -19.89 8.84
C PRO A 81 9.25 -20.00 7.42
N VAL A 82 8.72 -21.15 7.03
CA VAL A 82 8.05 -21.35 5.74
C VAL A 82 6.73 -20.58 5.68
N GLY A 83 5.96 -20.59 6.77
CA GLY A 83 4.75 -19.79 6.88
C GLY A 83 5.03 -18.29 6.75
N GLN A 84 6.06 -17.80 7.44
CA GLN A 84 6.51 -16.41 7.34
C GLN A 84 6.98 -16.08 5.93
N MET A 85 7.74 -16.97 5.30
CA MET A 85 8.18 -16.81 3.90
C MET A 85 6.98 -16.72 2.95
N CYS A 86 6.05 -17.66 3.03
CA CYS A 86 4.88 -17.68 2.15
C CYS A 86 4.03 -16.41 2.29
N TRP A 87 3.84 -15.93 3.52
CA TRP A 87 3.08 -14.72 3.81
C TRP A 87 3.66 -13.46 3.15
N ILE A 88 4.99 -13.36 3.09
CA ILE A 88 5.68 -12.21 2.49
C ILE A 88 5.85 -12.40 0.97
N VAL A 89 6.37 -13.56 0.53
CA VAL A 89 6.74 -13.79 -0.87
C VAL A 89 5.51 -13.82 -1.78
N GLU A 90 4.35 -14.23 -1.26
CA GLU A 90 3.08 -14.14 -2.00
C GLU A 90 2.79 -12.69 -2.43
N LYS A 91 3.14 -11.70 -1.59
CA LYS A 91 2.97 -10.27 -1.95
C LYS A 91 4.05 -9.79 -2.94
N PHE A 92 5.26 -10.27 -2.85
CA PHE A 92 6.24 -10.04 -3.91
C PHE A 92 5.77 -10.59 -5.26
N HIS A 93 5.16 -11.77 -5.27
CA HIS A 93 4.58 -12.33 -6.48
C HIS A 93 3.39 -11.49 -6.96
N GLY A 94 2.49 -11.07 -6.09
CA GLY A 94 1.28 -10.35 -6.45
C GLY A 94 1.48 -8.88 -6.85
N TRP A 95 2.54 -8.22 -6.34
CA TRP A 95 2.69 -6.77 -6.43
C TRP A 95 3.93 -6.29 -7.19
N THR A 96 4.77 -7.20 -7.66
CA THR A 96 5.92 -6.83 -8.49
C THR A 96 5.66 -7.15 -9.96
N ASP A 97 6.47 -6.56 -10.85
CA ASP A 97 6.35 -6.73 -12.29
C ASP A 97 6.97 -8.05 -12.75
N CYS A 98 6.45 -9.15 -12.26
CA CYS A 98 6.99 -10.50 -12.51
C CYS A 98 6.19 -11.34 -13.50
N GLY A 99 5.27 -10.73 -14.27
CA GLY A 99 4.48 -11.41 -15.30
C GLY A 99 2.99 -11.48 -14.98
N HIS A 100 2.44 -10.39 -14.53
CA HIS A 100 1.00 -10.22 -14.32
C HIS A 100 0.31 -9.67 -15.57
N GLU A 101 -0.93 -10.10 -15.80
CA GLU A 101 -1.84 -9.41 -16.71
C GLU A 101 -2.19 -8.02 -16.19
N PRO A 102 -2.41 -7.04 -17.09
CA PRO A 102 -3.02 -5.76 -16.69
C PRO A 102 -4.36 -6.02 -15.99
N GLY A 103 -4.44 -5.69 -14.70
CA GLY A 103 -5.62 -5.96 -13.87
C GLY A 103 -5.37 -6.87 -12.67
N GLY A 104 -4.14 -7.34 -12.48
CA GLY A 104 -3.70 -7.96 -11.23
C GLY A 104 -3.85 -9.48 -11.14
N GLN A 105 -4.22 -10.17 -12.24
CA GLN A 105 -4.16 -11.63 -12.25
C GLN A 105 -2.75 -12.09 -12.58
N SER A 106 -2.15 -12.90 -11.71
CA SER A 106 -0.89 -13.57 -11.99
C SER A 106 -1.11 -14.69 -13.02
N ILE A 107 -0.41 -14.62 -14.13
CA ILE A 107 -0.44 -15.65 -15.17
C ILE A 107 0.92 -16.39 -15.28
N GLY A 108 1.34 -16.99 -14.18
CA GLY A 108 2.53 -17.82 -14.16
C GLY A 108 3.85 -17.04 -14.10
N GLY A 109 3.81 -15.82 -13.60
CA GLY A 109 5.03 -15.07 -13.29
C GLY A 109 5.78 -15.68 -12.11
N HIS A 110 7.04 -15.36 -11.99
CA HIS A 110 7.87 -15.76 -10.86
C HIS A 110 8.56 -14.54 -10.24
N PRO A 111 8.52 -14.35 -8.92
CA PRO A 111 9.03 -13.15 -8.27
C PRO A 111 10.53 -12.90 -8.54
N GLU A 112 11.31 -13.93 -8.86
CA GLU A 112 12.72 -13.78 -9.25
C GLU A 112 12.94 -13.01 -10.57
N LYS A 113 11.88 -12.75 -11.34
CA LYS A 113 11.97 -11.84 -12.50
C LYS A 113 12.08 -10.37 -12.10
N ALA A 114 11.60 -10.02 -10.92
CA ALA A 114 11.59 -8.66 -10.39
C ALA A 114 12.60 -8.45 -9.25
N LEU A 115 12.81 -9.47 -8.41
CA LEU A 115 13.65 -9.40 -7.23
C LEU A 115 14.57 -10.63 -7.17
N SER A 116 15.80 -10.46 -6.73
CA SER A 116 16.66 -11.62 -6.49
C SER A 116 16.15 -12.48 -5.34
N LYS A 117 16.47 -13.75 -5.34
CA LYS A 117 16.14 -14.67 -4.27
C LYS A 117 16.73 -14.20 -2.93
N GLU A 118 17.94 -13.68 -2.97
CA GLU A 118 18.65 -13.14 -1.81
C GLU A 118 17.86 -11.95 -1.21
N ALA A 119 17.43 -10.99 -2.02
CA ALA A 119 16.65 -9.82 -1.55
C ALA A 119 15.32 -10.23 -0.90
N MET A 120 14.67 -11.25 -1.45
CA MET A 120 13.44 -11.80 -0.85
C MET A 120 13.74 -12.49 0.48
N LEU A 121 14.81 -13.31 0.53
CA LEU A 121 15.23 -13.99 1.75
C LEU A 121 15.70 -13.03 2.83
N ASP A 122 16.40 -11.96 2.49
CA ASP A 122 16.81 -10.91 3.44
C ASP A 122 15.57 -10.28 4.10
N THR A 123 14.55 -9.97 3.32
CA THR A 123 13.30 -9.42 3.85
C THR A 123 12.62 -10.42 4.80
N VAL A 124 12.47 -11.67 4.39
CA VAL A 124 11.85 -12.73 5.21
C VAL A 124 12.66 -12.95 6.49
N SER A 125 14.00 -13.01 6.38
CA SER A 125 14.90 -13.23 7.51
C SER A 125 14.85 -12.09 8.50
N LEU A 126 14.69 -10.84 8.05
CA LEU A 126 14.50 -9.70 8.94
C LEU A 126 13.31 -9.92 9.87
N TYR A 127 12.16 -10.29 9.33
CA TYR A 127 10.96 -10.57 10.13
C TYR A 127 11.13 -11.80 11.01
N TRP A 128 11.73 -12.87 10.48
CA TRP A 128 11.88 -14.12 11.18
C TRP A 128 12.87 -14.00 12.36
N LEU A 129 14.07 -13.51 12.13
CA LEU A 129 15.12 -13.41 13.14
C LEU A 129 14.81 -12.40 14.25
N THR A 130 14.06 -11.35 13.93
CA THR A 130 13.60 -10.36 14.92
C THR A 130 12.31 -10.76 15.62
N ASN A 131 11.67 -11.85 15.19
CA ASN A 131 10.35 -12.29 15.67
C ASN A 131 9.30 -11.17 15.60
N SER A 132 9.28 -10.41 14.50
CA SER A 132 8.47 -9.20 14.39
C SER A 132 7.14 -9.38 13.65
N ALA A 133 6.77 -10.60 13.27
CA ALA A 133 5.53 -10.87 12.54
C ALA A 133 4.28 -10.36 13.28
N ALA A 134 4.12 -10.73 14.55
CA ALA A 134 2.97 -10.31 15.35
C ALA A 134 2.96 -8.80 15.62
N SER A 135 4.12 -8.20 15.90
CA SER A 135 4.21 -6.75 16.16
C SER A 135 3.95 -5.93 14.91
N SER A 136 4.43 -6.35 13.74
CA SER A 136 4.15 -5.69 12.47
C SER A 136 2.66 -5.78 12.10
N ALA A 137 2.01 -6.93 12.33
CA ALA A 137 0.59 -7.09 12.10
C ALA A 137 -0.27 -6.14 12.97
N ARG A 138 0.16 -5.85 14.20
CA ARG A 138 -0.53 -4.91 15.10
C ARG A 138 -0.56 -3.48 14.58
N LEU A 139 0.36 -3.08 13.71
CA LEU A 139 0.32 -1.79 13.05
C LEU A 139 -1.02 -1.60 12.30
N TYR A 140 -1.46 -2.63 11.61
CA TYR A 140 -2.74 -2.63 10.91
C TYR A 140 -3.93 -2.48 11.88
N TRP A 141 -3.94 -3.27 12.95
CA TRP A 141 -5.01 -3.23 13.95
C TRP A 141 -5.13 -1.86 14.65
N HIS A 142 -4.00 -1.24 14.97
CA HIS A 142 -3.99 0.08 15.62
C HIS A 142 -4.32 1.23 14.66
N SER A 143 -3.90 1.16 13.41
CA SER A 143 -3.83 2.32 12.53
C SER A 143 -4.93 2.39 11.49
N PHE A 144 -5.53 1.27 11.07
CA PHE A 144 -6.57 1.30 10.04
C PHE A 144 -7.82 2.09 10.45
N ALA A 145 -8.22 2.02 11.72
CA ALA A 145 -9.36 2.77 12.24
C ALA A 145 -9.09 4.27 12.41
N THR A 146 -7.81 4.66 12.49
CA THR A 146 -7.37 6.04 12.73
C THR A 146 -6.75 6.70 11.50
N PHE A 147 -6.83 6.06 10.33
CA PHE A 147 -6.31 6.59 9.09
C PHE A 147 -7.03 7.89 8.74
N GLY A 148 -6.45 9.02 9.14
CA GLY A 148 -7.01 10.34 8.87
C GLY A 148 -6.86 10.71 7.40
N PHE A 149 -7.94 11.20 6.80
CA PHE A 149 -7.95 11.78 5.46
C PHE A 149 -7.95 13.31 5.50
N GLY A 150 -7.38 13.90 6.57
CA GLY A 150 -7.26 15.34 6.70
C GLY A 150 -6.47 15.99 5.56
N GLU A 151 -6.73 17.27 5.33
CA GLU A 151 -6.05 18.06 4.28
C GLU A 151 -4.55 18.20 4.57
N ILE A 152 -3.76 18.23 3.50
CA ILE A 152 -2.31 18.39 3.53
C ILE A 152 -1.97 19.62 2.69
N HIS A 153 -1.39 20.63 3.34
CA HIS A 153 -1.11 21.94 2.73
C HIS A 153 0.36 22.14 2.34
N VAL A 154 1.28 21.31 2.87
CA VAL A 154 2.70 21.38 2.48
C VAL A 154 2.87 20.99 1.00
N PRO A 155 3.91 21.51 0.32
CA PRO A 155 4.25 21.11 -1.04
C PRO A 155 4.32 19.59 -1.15
N THR A 156 3.55 19.01 -2.08
CA THR A 156 3.42 17.56 -2.22
C THR A 156 3.76 17.13 -3.64
N GLY A 157 4.74 16.23 -3.76
CA GLY A 157 4.99 15.48 -4.98
C GLY A 157 4.25 14.13 -4.96
N CYS A 158 3.63 13.78 -6.08
CA CYS A 158 2.93 12.52 -6.27
C CYS A 158 3.50 11.76 -7.46
N SER A 159 3.94 10.53 -7.27
CA SER A 159 4.35 9.62 -8.36
C SER A 159 3.35 8.48 -8.51
N LEU A 160 2.80 8.31 -9.71
CA LEU A 160 1.92 7.20 -10.07
C LEU A 160 2.67 6.24 -10.97
N PHE A 161 2.94 5.04 -10.48
CA PHE A 161 3.53 3.99 -11.32
C PHE A 161 2.44 3.25 -12.12
N PRO A 162 2.76 2.73 -13.31
CA PRO A 162 1.78 2.11 -14.21
C PRO A 162 0.99 0.96 -13.58
N ASN A 163 1.62 0.17 -12.73
CA ASN A 163 1.03 -1.00 -12.08
C ASN A 163 0.70 -0.78 -10.59
N GLU A 164 0.72 0.48 -10.13
CA GLU A 164 0.36 0.82 -8.75
C GLU A 164 -1.07 0.38 -8.43
N LEU A 165 -1.24 -0.18 -7.23
CA LEU A 165 -2.53 -0.63 -6.73
C LEU A 165 -3.52 0.51 -6.57
N MET A 166 -3.06 1.64 -6.01
CA MET A 166 -3.88 2.82 -5.73
C MET A 166 -3.51 3.96 -6.68
N ARG A 167 -4.08 3.93 -7.88
CA ARG A 167 -3.89 4.96 -8.93
C ARG A 167 -4.98 6.02 -8.86
N LEU A 168 -5.04 6.74 -7.75
CA LEU A 168 -6.01 7.81 -7.56
C LEU A 168 -5.82 8.90 -8.64
N SER A 169 -6.91 9.43 -9.20
CA SER A 169 -6.83 10.53 -10.16
C SER A 169 -6.38 11.82 -9.47
N ARG A 170 -5.77 12.74 -10.23
CA ARG A 170 -5.32 14.02 -9.68
C ARG A 170 -6.45 14.80 -9.06
N ARG A 171 -7.63 14.90 -9.72
CA ARG A 171 -8.78 15.63 -9.19
C ARG A 171 -9.29 15.07 -7.86
N TRP A 172 -9.17 13.76 -7.63
CA TRP A 172 -9.51 13.16 -6.34
C TRP A 172 -8.42 13.37 -5.30
N ALA A 173 -7.15 13.35 -5.74
CA ALA A 173 -6.02 13.63 -4.86
C ALA A 173 -6.05 15.09 -4.34
N GLU A 174 -6.47 16.05 -5.17
CA GLU A 174 -6.62 17.47 -4.81
C GLU A 174 -7.65 17.70 -3.70
N GLY A 175 -8.57 16.76 -3.48
CA GLY A 175 -9.45 16.75 -2.32
C GLY A 175 -8.71 16.70 -0.99
N ARG A 176 -7.55 16.04 -0.96
CA ARG A 176 -6.70 15.90 0.23
C ARG A 176 -5.43 16.77 0.18
N TYR A 177 -4.70 16.72 -0.95
CA TYR A 177 -3.42 17.40 -1.13
C TYR A 177 -3.64 18.75 -1.77
N LYS A 178 -3.62 19.82 -0.96
CA LYS A 178 -3.99 21.17 -1.42
C LYS A 178 -2.87 21.91 -2.17
N ASN A 179 -1.66 21.37 -2.16
CA ASN A 179 -0.51 21.98 -2.82
C ASN A 179 0.31 20.91 -3.56
N ILE A 180 -0.24 20.37 -4.65
CA ILE A 180 0.45 19.39 -5.49
C ILE A 180 1.40 20.13 -6.44
N VAL A 181 2.70 20.01 -6.19
CA VAL A 181 3.77 20.67 -6.97
C VAL A 181 4.40 19.73 -8.02
N TYR A 182 4.17 18.43 -7.93
CA TYR A 182 4.62 17.42 -8.89
C TYR A 182 3.56 16.31 -9.03
N TRP A 183 3.33 15.91 -10.29
CA TRP A 183 2.40 14.82 -10.62
C TRP A 183 2.91 13.96 -11.77
#